data_7a433a80eba1831dd886cb3fc2ad4717
#
_entry.id   7a433a80eba1831dd886cb3fc2ad4717
#
_cell.length_a   1.000
_cell.length_b   1.000
_cell.length_c   1.000
_cell.angle_alpha   90.00
_cell.angle_beta   90.00
_cell.angle_gamma   90.00
#
_symmetry.space_group_name_H-M   'P 1'
#
loop_
_entity.id
_entity.type
_entity.pdbx_description
1 polymer ?
#
loop_
_entity_poly.entity_id
_entity_poly.type
_entity_poly.pdbx_seq_one_letter_code
_entity_poly.pdbx_strand_id
1 'polypeptide(L)'
;MLKHTNVPSPYSHQSQSPQTKNKTLVVGLTGGIGSGKSAASAWFAEQGIDIIDADVIAHEIVAKGSSTLRKIQKKFGDWVLNGDGSMDRAAVRTHVFTHPDALIELEAITHPAIRETAKAQLAASTTPYIVLSAPLLIEAAEAGLANLCQRVLVMDATEDTQLARASQRDEQSVQKIKAIMVNQLSREERNRHADNVVLNESNLVDLYSQLEPLHQEYLILAQQLKFAAD
;
A
#
# COMPACT_ATOMS: atom_id res chain seq x y z
N MET A 1 -38.05 -6.15 -14.28
CA MET A 1 -37.46 -7.21 -13.41
C MET A 1 -36.01 -7.36 -13.80
N LEU A 2 -35.12 -6.64 -13.13
CA LEU A 2 -33.66 -6.73 -13.32
C LEU A 2 -33.13 -7.73 -12.30
N LYS A 3 -32.55 -8.81 -12.79
CA LYS A 3 -31.89 -9.84 -11.96
C LYS A 3 -30.60 -9.29 -11.38
N HIS A 4 -30.56 -9.11 -10.06
CA HIS A 4 -29.32 -8.89 -9.34
C HIS A 4 -28.47 -10.16 -9.43
N THR A 5 -27.42 -10.13 -10.24
CA THR A 5 -26.36 -11.12 -10.18
C THR A 5 -25.49 -10.81 -8.97
N ASN A 6 -25.59 -11.67 -7.97
CA ASN A 6 -24.77 -11.66 -6.77
C ASN A 6 -23.35 -12.09 -7.16
N VAL A 7 -22.43 -11.14 -7.35
CA VAL A 7 -21.01 -11.43 -7.55
C VAL A 7 -20.41 -11.66 -6.16
N PRO A 8 -19.86 -12.85 -5.86
CA PRO A 8 -19.24 -13.10 -4.56
C PRO A 8 -17.98 -12.24 -4.40
N SER A 9 -17.84 -11.64 -3.22
CA SER A 9 -16.64 -10.88 -2.83
C SER A 9 -15.40 -11.80 -2.94
N PRO A 10 -14.31 -11.38 -3.59
CA PRO A 10 -13.10 -12.19 -3.71
C PRO A 10 -12.38 -12.43 -2.38
N TYR A 11 -12.82 -11.80 -1.29
CA TYR A 11 -12.26 -11.92 0.06
C TYR A 11 -13.15 -12.73 1.02
N SER A 12 -14.06 -13.58 0.52
CA SER A 12 -14.70 -14.58 1.37
C SER A 12 -13.61 -15.52 1.91
N HIS A 13 -13.45 -15.56 3.24
CA HIS A 13 -12.52 -16.42 3.96
C HIS A 13 -12.67 -17.89 3.55
N GLN A 14 -11.95 -18.30 2.53
CA GLN A 14 -11.68 -19.71 2.27
C GLN A 14 -10.36 -20.05 2.96
N SER A 15 -10.47 -20.85 4.01
CA SER A 15 -9.37 -21.54 4.68
C SER A 15 -8.53 -22.28 3.64
N GLN A 16 -7.39 -21.72 3.22
CA GLN A 16 -6.45 -22.39 2.33
C GLN A 16 -5.00 -22.22 2.78
N SER A 17 -4.39 -23.38 3.09
CA SER A 17 -2.97 -23.73 3.04
C SER A 17 -2.04 -23.19 4.14
N PRO A 18 -0.98 -23.93 4.52
CA PRO A 18 -0.09 -23.58 5.61
C PRO A 18 0.77 -22.39 5.23
N GLN A 19 0.23 -21.19 5.40
CA GLN A 19 1.03 -19.99 5.46
C GLN A 19 1.93 -20.12 6.69
N THR A 20 3.22 -19.89 6.52
CA THR A 20 4.14 -19.62 7.62
C THR A 20 3.42 -18.70 8.60
N LYS A 21 3.10 -19.22 9.79
CA LYS A 21 2.39 -18.47 10.83
C LYS A 21 3.28 -17.28 11.21
N ASN A 22 3.08 -16.13 10.57
CA ASN A 22 3.62 -14.89 11.08
C ASN A 22 2.96 -14.68 12.45
N LYS A 23 3.74 -14.81 13.50
CA LYS A 23 3.28 -14.60 14.88
C LYS A 23 2.96 -13.14 15.18
N THR A 24 3.19 -12.23 14.22
CA THR A 24 3.04 -10.79 14.37
C THR A 24 1.87 -10.29 13.54
N LEU A 25 0.97 -9.54 14.17
CA LEU A 25 -0.13 -8.86 13.48
C LEU A 25 0.42 -7.85 12.48
N VAL A 26 -0.05 -7.92 11.23
CA VAL A 26 0.24 -6.92 10.19
C VAL A 26 -1.05 -6.20 9.83
N VAL A 27 -1.04 -4.88 10.03
CA VAL A 27 -2.14 -3.98 9.65
C VAL A 27 -1.77 -3.30 8.34
N GLY A 28 -2.50 -3.58 7.28
CA GLY A 28 -2.35 -2.89 6.00
C GLY A 28 -2.97 -1.49 6.08
N LEU A 29 -2.18 -0.46 5.82
CA LEU A 29 -2.63 0.93 5.81
C LEU A 29 -2.72 1.43 4.38
N THR A 30 -3.92 1.82 3.95
CA THR A 30 -4.16 2.36 2.61
C THR A 30 -5.07 3.58 2.66
N GLY A 31 -5.33 4.18 1.49
CA GLY A 31 -6.21 5.33 1.38
C GLY A 31 -5.97 6.11 0.08
N GLY A 32 -6.97 6.83 -0.38
CA GLY A 32 -6.89 7.65 -1.58
C GLY A 32 -5.82 8.73 -1.50
N ILE A 33 -5.44 9.27 -2.65
CA ILE A 33 -4.53 10.41 -2.69
C ILE A 33 -5.06 11.54 -1.79
N GLY A 34 -4.19 12.15 -0.97
CA GLY A 34 -4.60 13.24 -0.08
C GLY A 34 -5.42 12.83 1.15
N SER A 35 -5.70 11.53 1.38
CA SER A 35 -6.49 11.06 2.54
C SER A 35 -5.79 11.16 3.89
N GLY A 36 -4.46 11.36 3.92
CA GLY A 36 -3.68 11.48 5.15
C GLY A 36 -2.97 10.20 5.59
N LYS A 37 -2.81 9.21 4.71
CA LYS A 37 -2.07 7.96 4.97
C LYS A 37 -0.70 8.22 5.60
N SER A 38 0.08 9.18 5.09
CA SER A 38 1.41 9.51 5.63
C SER A 38 1.37 10.08 7.04
N ALA A 39 0.34 10.86 7.40
CA ALA A 39 0.16 11.37 8.75
C ALA A 39 -0.16 10.23 9.73
N ALA A 40 -1.01 9.29 9.32
CA ALA A 40 -1.30 8.10 10.11
C ALA A 40 -0.06 7.21 10.27
N SER A 41 0.73 6.98 9.20
CA SER A 41 2.00 6.24 9.28
C SER A 41 2.97 6.88 10.27
N ALA A 42 3.12 8.21 10.21
CA ALA A 42 4.01 8.94 11.12
C ALA A 42 3.54 8.81 12.57
N TRP A 43 2.24 8.94 12.82
CA TRP A 43 1.68 8.78 14.15
C TRP A 43 1.93 7.37 14.73
N PHE A 44 1.70 6.30 13.96
CA PHE A 44 1.99 4.94 14.42
C PHE A 44 3.49 4.74 14.69
N ALA A 45 4.38 5.33 13.88
CA ALA A 45 5.81 5.29 14.12
C ALA A 45 6.19 5.98 15.45
N GLU A 46 5.55 7.11 15.80
CA GLU A 46 5.72 7.80 17.09
C GLU A 46 5.24 6.95 18.28
N GLN A 47 4.27 6.04 18.06
CA GLN A 47 3.86 5.05 19.06
C GLN A 47 4.81 3.84 19.13
N GLY A 48 5.96 3.86 18.45
CA GLY A 48 6.94 2.79 18.47
C GLY A 48 6.56 1.57 17.61
N ILE A 49 5.71 1.75 16.60
CA ILE A 49 5.30 0.70 15.66
C ILE A 49 6.13 0.79 14.38
N ASP A 50 6.66 -0.33 13.93
CA ASP A 50 7.39 -0.39 12.66
C ASP A 50 6.45 -0.15 11.48
N ILE A 51 6.88 0.76 10.59
CA ILE A 51 6.18 1.08 9.35
C ILE A 51 6.99 0.50 8.19
N ILE A 52 6.37 -0.42 7.47
CA ILE A 52 6.90 -0.94 6.21
C ILE A 52 6.17 -0.22 5.07
N ASP A 53 6.88 0.63 4.36
CA ASP A 53 6.30 1.44 3.28
C ASP A 53 6.63 0.83 1.91
N ALA A 54 5.58 0.40 1.20
CA ALA A 54 5.71 -0.23 -0.12
C ALA A 54 6.31 0.72 -1.18
N ASP A 55 6.08 2.04 -1.08
CA ASP A 55 6.66 3.02 -1.99
C ASP A 55 8.17 3.15 -1.75
N VAL A 56 8.61 3.13 -0.50
CA VAL A 56 10.04 3.11 -0.14
C VAL A 56 10.69 1.85 -0.69
N ILE A 57 10.09 0.68 -0.44
CA ILE A 57 10.59 -0.59 -0.98
C ILE A 57 10.67 -0.54 -2.51
N ALA A 58 9.64 -0.03 -3.20
CA ALA A 58 9.63 0.08 -4.67
C ALA A 58 10.76 0.98 -5.19
N HIS A 59 11.22 1.95 -4.39
CA HIS A 59 12.39 2.74 -4.69
C HIS A 59 13.69 1.98 -4.47
N GLU A 60 13.80 1.26 -3.38
CA GLU A 60 15.01 0.54 -2.97
C GLU A 60 15.32 -0.64 -3.88
N ILE A 61 14.31 -1.43 -4.28
CA ILE A 61 14.52 -2.62 -5.12
C ILE A 61 15.10 -2.32 -6.50
N VAL A 62 14.96 -1.08 -7.00
CA VAL A 62 15.52 -0.62 -8.27
C VAL A 62 16.69 0.36 -8.08
N ALA A 63 17.31 0.36 -6.90
CA ALA A 63 18.53 1.12 -6.67
C ALA A 63 19.65 0.67 -7.62
N LYS A 64 20.59 1.58 -7.90
CA LYS A 64 21.75 1.30 -8.75
C LYS A 64 22.46 0.02 -8.32
N GLY A 65 22.67 -0.89 -9.28
CA GLY A 65 23.34 -2.17 -9.06
C GLY A 65 22.46 -3.27 -8.45
N SER A 66 21.19 -3.02 -8.15
CA SER A 66 20.26 -4.03 -7.65
C SER A 66 20.00 -5.15 -8.70
N SER A 67 19.62 -6.32 -8.21
CA SER A 67 19.27 -7.44 -9.09
C SER A 67 17.99 -7.15 -9.88
N THR A 68 17.04 -6.42 -9.29
CA THR A 68 15.78 -6.03 -9.94
C THR A 68 16.03 -5.05 -11.07
N LEU A 69 16.87 -4.02 -10.86
CA LEU A 69 17.23 -3.08 -11.92
C LEU A 69 17.91 -3.79 -13.11
N ARG A 70 18.82 -4.76 -12.84
CA ARG A 70 19.44 -5.56 -13.90
C ARG A 70 18.40 -6.39 -14.69
N LYS A 71 17.37 -6.94 -14.03
CA LYS A 71 16.28 -7.65 -14.72
C LYS A 71 15.47 -6.71 -15.60
N ILE A 72 15.18 -5.50 -15.13
CA ILE A 72 14.48 -4.45 -15.89
C ILE A 72 15.31 -4.07 -17.11
N GLN A 73 16.61 -3.77 -16.94
CA GLN A 73 17.53 -3.47 -18.04
C GLN A 73 17.59 -4.60 -19.08
N LYS A 74 17.69 -5.86 -18.63
CA LYS A 74 17.69 -7.02 -19.52
C LYS A 74 16.40 -7.15 -20.33
N LYS A 75 15.26 -6.78 -19.74
CA LYS A 75 13.94 -6.89 -20.39
C LYS A 75 13.68 -5.74 -21.34
N PHE A 76 13.99 -4.51 -20.94
CA PHE A 76 13.59 -3.29 -21.65
C PHE A 76 14.73 -2.65 -22.47
N GLY A 77 15.99 -2.98 -22.17
CA GLY A 77 17.17 -2.39 -22.82
C GLY A 77 17.82 -1.28 -21.99
N ASP A 78 18.94 -0.76 -22.51
CA ASP A 78 19.81 0.18 -21.78
C ASP A 78 19.16 1.55 -21.56
N TRP A 79 18.15 1.91 -22.35
CA TRP A 79 17.45 3.19 -22.23
C TRP A 79 16.76 3.39 -20.87
N VAL A 80 16.56 2.31 -20.09
CA VAL A 80 15.99 2.41 -18.73
C VAL A 80 16.97 2.98 -17.71
N LEU A 81 18.23 3.19 -18.09
CA LEU A 81 19.29 3.68 -17.23
C LEU A 81 19.72 5.10 -17.60
N ASN A 82 20.03 5.89 -16.59
CA ASN A 82 20.78 7.13 -16.73
C ASN A 82 22.26 6.82 -17.02
N GLY A 83 23.01 7.85 -17.46
CA GLY A 83 24.44 7.75 -17.72
C GLY A 83 25.30 7.33 -16.52
N ASP A 84 24.78 7.48 -15.29
CA ASP A 84 25.43 7.04 -14.06
C ASP A 84 25.08 5.59 -13.66
N GLY A 85 24.20 4.93 -14.42
CA GLY A 85 23.73 3.58 -14.17
C GLY A 85 22.59 3.46 -13.15
N SER A 86 21.98 4.55 -12.71
CA SER A 86 20.71 4.56 -11.98
C SER A 86 19.53 4.39 -12.95
N MET A 87 18.36 4.01 -12.42
CA MET A 87 17.14 3.90 -13.24
C MET A 87 16.63 5.28 -13.68
N ASP A 88 16.42 5.45 -14.98
CA ASP A 88 15.67 6.60 -15.53
C ASP A 88 14.17 6.41 -15.31
N ARG A 89 13.71 6.81 -14.12
CA ARG A 89 12.31 6.67 -13.71
C ARG A 89 11.35 7.46 -14.58
N ALA A 90 11.80 8.60 -15.13
CA ALA A 90 10.97 9.45 -15.98
C ALA A 90 10.73 8.77 -17.34
N ALA A 91 11.80 8.28 -17.97
CA ALA A 91 11.70 7.54 -19.21
C ALA A 91 10.86 6.27 -19.07
N VAL A 92 11.10 5.47 -18.03
CA VAL A 92 10.34 4.24 -17.77
C VAL A 92 8.86 4.56 -17.51
N ARG A 93 8.53 5.56 -16.68
CA ARG A 93 7.14 5.99 -16.44
C ARG A 93 6.46 6.40 -17.74
N THR A 94 7.11 7.21 -18.57
CA THR A 94 6.57 7.64 -19.85
C THR A 94 6.29 6.46 -20.77
N HIS A 95 7.22 5.50 -20.82
CA HIS A 95 7.08 4.30 -21.66
C HIS A 95 5.91 3.44 -21.23
N VAL A 96 5.83 3.05 -19.94
CA VAL A 96 4.76 2.16 -19.45
C VAL A 96 3.38 2.83 -19.48
N PHE A 97 3.32 4.16 -19.39
CA PHE A 97 2.07 4.90 -19.51
C PHE A 97 1.45 4.79 -20.92
N THR A 98 2.29 4.68 -21.94
CA THR A 98 1.86 4.57 -23.34
C THR A 98 1.84 3.14 -23.87
N HIS A 99 2.37 2.17 -23.12
CA HIS A 99 2.46 0.76 -23.50
C HIS A 99 1.96 -0.13 -22.34
N PRO A 100 0.66 -0.47 -22.30
CA PRO A 100 0.09 -1.27 -21.21
C PRO A 100 0.77 -2.62 -21.00
N ASP A 101 1.19 -3.29 -22.07
CA ASP A 101 1.91 -4.57 -21.98
C ASP A 101 3.27 -4.41 -21.27
N ALA A 102 3.95 -3.28 -21.51
CA ALA A 102 5.21 -2.97 -20.82
C ALA A 102 5.00 -2.71 -19.32
N LEU A 103 3.85 -2.15 -18.93
CA LEU A 103 3.49 -2.02 -17.50
C LEU A 103 3.37 -3.40 -16.85
N ILE A 104 2.61 -4.32 -17.46
CA ILE A 104 2.44 -5.70 -16.97
C ILE A 104 3.81 -6.40 -16.81
N GLU A 105 4.69 -6.24 -17.80
CA GLU A 105 6.04 -6.81 -17.76
C GLU A 105 6.92 -6.20 -16.65
N LEU A 106 6.83 -4.90 -16.43
CA LEU A 106 7.53 -4.21 -15.34
C LEU A 106 7.02 -4.69 -13.98
N GLU A 107 5.71 -4.80 -13.82
CA GLU A 107 5.06 -5.28 -12.61
C GLU A 107 5.42 -6.74 -12.32
N ALA A 108 5.47 -7.60 -13.32
CA ALA A 108 5.91 -8.99 -13.18
C ALA A 108 7.36 -9.12 -12.64
N ILE A 109 8.21 -8.11 -12.87
CA ILE A 109 9.57 -8.06 -12.32
C ILE A 109 9.58 -7.44 -10.91
N THR A 110 8.82 -6.37 -10.70
CA THR A 110 8.90 -5.55 -9.48
C THR A 110 8.03 -6.10 -8.34
N HIS A 111 6.81 -6.57 -8.60
CA HIS A 111 5.89 -7.06 -7.56
C HIS A 111 6.48 -8.22 -6.73
N PRO A 112 7.11 -9.26 -7.30
CA PRO A 112 7.76 -10.30 -6.50
C PRO A 112 8.89 -9.74 -5.63
N ALA A 113 9.68 -8.80 -6.16
CA ALA A 113 10.79 -8.20 -5.41
C ALA A 113 10.29 -7.34 -4.25
N ILE A 114 9.24 -6.53 -4.46
CA ILE A 114 8.60 -5.74 -3.40
C ILE A 114 8.08 -6.68 -2.31
N ARG A 115 7.34 -7.72 -2.69
CA ARG A 115 6.74 -8.66 -1.74
C ARG A 115 7.79 -9.40 -0.91
N GLU A 116 8.87 -9.87 -1.52
CA GLU A 116 9.95 -10.56 -0.79
C GLU A 116 10.69 -9.60 0.15
N THR A 117 10.94 -8.36 -0.27
CA THR A 117 11.53 -7.34 0.60
C THR A 117 10.61 -7.00 1.77
N ALA A 118 9.31 -6.81 1.52
CA ALA A 118 8.32 -6.59 2.57
C ALA A 118 8.29 -7.75 3.57
N LYS A 119 8.26 -9.01 3.10
CA LYS A 119 8.33 -10.19 3.98
C LYS A 119 9.60 -10.22 4.84
N ALA A 120 10.74 -9.87 4.25
CA ALA A 120 12.00 -9.82 4.99
C ALA A 120 11.96 -8.74 6.08
N GLN A 121 11.44 -7.56 5.79
CA GLN A 121 11.25 -6.48 6.78
C GLN A 121 10.24 -6.87 7.87
N LEU A 122 9.11 -7.50 7.49
CA LEU A 122 8.12 -8.04 8.44
C LEU A 122 8.75 -9.06 9.40
N ALA A 123 9.58 -9.96 8.89
CA ALA A 123 10.25 -10.98 9.70
C ALA A 123 11.34 -10.39 10.64
N ALA A 124 11.92 -9.26 10.29
CA ALA A 124 12.95 -8.59 11.08
C ALA A 124 12.38 -7.70 12.19
N SER A 125 11.11 -7.32 12.11
CA SER A 125 10.45 -6.46 13.08
C SER A 125 10.26 -7.16 14.43
N THR A 126 10.41 -6.39 15.50
CA THR A 126 10.20 -6.84 16.89
C THR A 126 9.07 -6.11 17.60
N THR A 127 8.39 -5.19 16.91
CA THR A 127 7.26 -4.44 17.47
C THR A 127 6.04 -5.32 17.70
N PRO A 128 5.11 -4.93 18.60
CA PRO A 128 3.94 -5.75 18.93
C PRO A 128 3.10 -6.12 17.71
N TYR A 129 2.91 -5.16 16.81
CA TYR A 129 2.31 -5.32 15.48
C TYR A 129 3.05 -4.44 14.49
N ILE A 130 2.76 -4.55 13.21
CA ILE A 130 3.45 -3.83 12.14
C ILE A 130 2.39 -3.17 11.25
N VAL A 131 2.69 -1.97 10.76
CA VAL A 131 1.90 -1.29 9.74
C VAL A 131 2.57 -1.43 8.38
N LEU A 132 1.90 -2.10 7.44
CA LEU A 132 2.30 -2.17 6.03
C LEU A 132 1.54 -1.11 5.24
N SER A 133 2.24 -0.02 4.90
CA SER A 133 1.68 1.13 4.20
C SER A 133 1.81 0.95 2.68
N ALA A 134 0.69 0.98 1.95
CA ALA A 134 0.67 0.93 0.50
C ALA A 134 -0.52 1.72 -0.06
N PRO A 135 -0.31 2.68 -1.00
CA PRO A 135 -1.40 3.49 -1.56
C PRO A 135 -2.43 2.68 -2.35
N LEU A 136 -1.98 1.61 -3.00
CA LEU A 136 -2.79 0.74 -3.85
C LEU A 136 -2.86 -0.69 -3.26
N LEU A 137 -2.95 -0.81 -1.93
CA LEU A 137 -2.93 -2.10 -1.24
C LEU A 137 -4.04 -3.04 -1.71
N ILE A 138 -5.21 -2.48 -1.96
CA ILE A 138 -6.41 -3.22 -2.36
C ILE A 138 -6.45 -3.35 -3.88
N GLU A 139 -6.17 -2.25 -4.60
CA GLU A 139 -6.20 -2.17 -6.06
C GLU A 139 -5.17 -3.10 -6.70
N ALA A 140 -3.98 -3.18 -6.13
CA ALA A 140 -2.88 -4.03 -6.60
C ALA A 140 -2.88 -5.40 -5.89
N ALA A 141 -4.04 -6.08 -5.84
CA ALA A 141 -4.16 -7.40 -5.21
C ALA A 141 -3.15 -8.41 -5.77
N GLU A 142 -2.79 -8.31 -7.05
CA GLU A 142 -1.79 -9.15 -7.73
C GLU A 142 -0.37 -8.96 -7.18
N ALA A 143 -0.05 -7.78 -6.65
CA ALA A 143 1.22 -7.55 -5.94
C ALA A 143 1.33 -8.43 -4.69
N GLY A 144 0.19 -8.90 -4.15
CA GLY A 144 0.10 -9.85 -3.05
C GLY A 144 0.48 -9.27 -1.69
N LEU A 145 0.56 -7.94 -1.55
CA LEU A 145 0.85 -7.28 -0.27
C LEU A 145 -0.34 -7.36 0.69
N ALA A 146 -1.56 -7.22 0.19
CA ALA A 146 -2.78 -7.37 1.00
C ALA A 146 -2.86 -8.73 1.68
N ASN A 147 -2.34 -9.80 1.04
CA ASN A 147 -2.30 -11.15 1.60
C ASN A 147 -1.35 -11.30 2.79
N LEU A 148 -0.49 -10.32 3.04
CA LEU A 148 0.39 -10.28 4.21
C LEU A 148 -0.31 -9.67 5.43
N CYS A 149 -1.45 -9.00 5.25
CA CYS A 149 -2.17 -8.26 6.27
C CYS A 149 -3.30 -9.10 6.88
N GLN A 150 -3.49 -9.00 8.20
CA GLN A 150 -4.63 -9.60 8.90
C GLN A 150 -5.74 -8.58 9.16
N ARG A 151 -5.43 -7.28 9.03
CA ARG A 151 -6.37 -6.16 9.12
C ARG A 151 -6.06 -5.14 8.05
N VAL A 152 -7.07 -4.46 7.58
CA VAL A 152 -6.95 -3.34 6.64
C VAL A 152 -7.53 -2.09 7.28
N LEU A 153 -6.69 -1.09 7.48
CA LEU A 153 -7.05 0.26 7.90
C LEU A 153 -7.08 1.18 6.67
N VAL A 154 -8.23 1.77 6.41
CA VAL A 154 -8.41 2.75 5.34
C VAL A 154 -8.45 4.16 5.92
N MET A 155 -7.55 5.01 5.42
CA MET A 155 -7.66 6.45 5.61
C MET A 155 -8.62 7.01 4.57
N ASP A 156 -9.73 7.53 5.03
CA ASP A 156 -10.81 8.05 4.19
C ASP A 156 -10.89 9.57 4.26
N ALA A 157 -11.23 10.21 3.16
CA ALA A 157 -11.54 11.64 3.07
C ALA A 157 -12.47 11.87 1.87
N THR A 158 -13.25 12.94 1.90
CA THR A 158 -14.08 13.35 0.75
C THR A 158 -13.21 13.67 -0.46
N GLU A 159 -13.77 13.55 -1.65
CA GLU A 159 -13.06 13.88 -2.90
C GLU A 159 -12.56 15.33 -2.90
N ASP A 160 -13.36 16.27 -2.39
CA ASP A 160 -12.99 17.67 -2.31
C ASP A 160 -11.78 17.88 -1.38
N THR A 161 -11.77 17.22 -0.23
CA THR A 161 -10.64 17.25 0.70
C THR A 161 -9.39 16.61 0.09
N GLN A 162 -9.55 15.47 -0.58
CA GLN A 162 -8.45 14.80 -1.29
C GLN A 162 -7.85 15.69 -2.37
N LEU A 163 -8.70 16.32 -3.21
CA LEU A 163 -8.28 17.23 -4.26
C LEU A 163 -7.54 18.45 -3.70
N ALA A 164 -8.11 19.10 -2.68
CA ALA A 164 -7.51 20.28 -2.07
C ALA A 164 -6.13 19.96 -1.49
N ARG A 165 -6.01 18.89 -0.67
CA ARG A 165 -4.77 18.50 -0.02
C ARG A 165 -3.71 18.04 -1.02
N ALA A 166 -4.08 17.21 -2.00
CA ALA A 166 -3.14 16.69 -2.97
C ALA A 166 -2.64 17.80 -3.93
N SER A 167 -3.52 18.69 -4.38
CA SER A 167 -3.13 19.82 -5.24
C SER A 167 -2.16 20.76 -4.53
N GLN A 168 -2.39 21.04 -3.26
CA GLN A 168 -1.50 21.89 -2.47
C GLN A 168 -0.14 21.24 -2.21
N ARG A 169 -0.14 19.95 -1.80
CA ARG A 169 1.09 19.20 -1.46
C ARG A 169 2.00 19.01 -2.67
N ASP A 170 1.42 18.64 -3.81
CA ASP A 170 2.17 18.19 -4.99
C ASP A 170 2.37 19.32 -6.01
N GLU A 171 1.85 20.52 -5.73
CA GLU A 171 1.85 21.69 -6.64
C GLU A 171 1.31 21.33 -8.04
N GLN A 172 0.34 20.41 -8.08
CA GLN A 172 -0.24 19.88 -9.31
C GLN A 172 -1.63 20.46 -9.55
N SER A 173 -1.99 20.56 -10.82
CA SER A 173 -3.34 20.98 -11.19
C SER A 173 -4.39 19.97 -10.73
N VAL A 174 -5.58 20.46 -10.41
CA VAL A 174 -6.74 19.63 -10.04
C VAL A 174 -7.02 18.53 -11.08
N GLN A 175 -6.82 18.85 -12.38
CA GLN A 175 -7.03 17.87 -13.46
C GLN A 175 -6.06 16.69 -13.37
N LYS A 176 -4.80 16.94 -13.02
CA LYS A 176 -3.80 15.86 -12.84
C LYS A 176 -4.14 15.00 -11.62
N ILE A 177 -4.56 15.62 -10.52
CA ILE A 177 -4.98 14.85 -9.32
C ILE A 177 -6.21 14.02 -9.63
N LYS A 178 -7.23 14.55 -10.33
CA LYS A 178 -8.39 13.78 -10.77
C LYS A 178 -8.00 12.60 -11.64
N ALA A 179 -7.05 12.75 -12.56
CA ALA A 179 -6.55 11.65 -13.37
C ALA A 179 -5.89 10.53 -12.54
N ILE A 180 -5.25 10.87 -11.42
CA ILE A 180 -4.73 9.87 -10.48
C ILE A 180 -5.87 9.17 -9.74
N MET A 181 -6.89 9.92 -9.26
CA MET A 181 -8.04 9.36 -8.54
C MET A 181 -8.84 8.37 -9.39
N VAL A 182 -8.99 8.61 -10.68
CA VAL A 182 -9.70 7.69 -11.62
C VAL A 182 -9.04 6.30 -11.68
N ASN A 183 -7.73 6.21 -11.42
CA ASN A 183 -7.00 4.94 -11.40
C ASN A 183 -7.00 4.26 -10.02
N GLN A 184 -7.66 4.85 -9.02
CA GLN A 184 -7.85 4.26 -7.71
C GLN A 184 -9.28 3.73 -7.58
N LEU A 185 -9.51 2.78 -6.66
CA LEU A 185 -10.87 2.37 -6.30
C LEU A 185 -11.67 3.58 -5.83
N SER A 186 -12.97 3.56 -6.09
CA SER A 186 -13.87 4.53 -5.48
C SER A 186 -13.78 4.47 -3.96
N ARG A 187 -14.10 5.58 -3.30
CA ARG A 187 -14.15 5.67 -1.85
C ARG A 187 -15.01 4.58 -1.23
N GLU A 188 -16.20 4.34 -1.80
CA GLU A 188 -17.11 3.29 -1.34
C GLU A 188 -16.52 1.89 -1.46
N GLU A 189 -15.93 1.57 -2.61
CA GLU A 189 -15.33 0.26 -2.84
C GLU A 189 -14.16 0.02 -1.90
N ARG A 190 -13.27 1.02 -1.73
CA ARG A 190 -12.14 0.91 -0.81
C ARG A 190 -12.62 0.67 0.62
N ASN A 191 -13.62 1.40 1.09
CA ASN A 191 -14.14 1.26 2.43
C ASN A 191 -14.84 -0.11 2.68
N ARG A 192 -15.38 -0.76 1.63
CA ARG A 192 -15.92 -2.13 1.75
C ARG A 192 -14.88 -3.20 2.03
N HIS A 193 -13.63 -2.94 1.71
CA HIS A 193 -12.50 -3.85 1.96
C HIS A 193 -11.79 -3.58 3.29
N ALA A 194 -12.21 -2.57 4.04
CA ALA A 194 -11.60 -2.19 5.30
C ALA A 194 -12.17 -2.96 6.48
N ASP A 195 -11.30 -3.35 7.42
CA ASP A 195 -11.71 -3.74 8.78
C ASP A 195 -11.99 -2.49 9.62
N ASN A 196 -11.17 -1.44 9.43
CA ASN A 196 -11.32 -0.15 10.11
C ASN A 196 -11.22 1.01 9.10
N VAL A 197 -12.04 2.04 9.29
CA VAL A 197 -12.02 3.27 8.48
C VAL A 197 -11.85 4.46 9.40
N VAL A 198 -10.89 5.33 9.08
CA VAL A 198 -10.67 6.60 9.76
C VAL A 198 -11.00 7.74 8.82
N LEU A 199 -12.01 8.52 9.14
CA LEU A 199 -12.41 9.69 8.38
C LEU A 199 -11.55 10.91 8.76
N ASN A 200 -10.70 11.36 7.84
CA ASN A 200 -9.77 12.46 8.04
C ASN A 200 -10.23 13.72 7.31
N GLU A 201 -11.22 14.40 7.86
CA GLU A 201 -11.77 15.67 7.33
C GLU A 201 -11.29 16.91 8.07
N SER A 202 -10.69 16.74 9.24
CA SER A 202 -10.35 17.87 10.09
C SER A 202 -8.84 18.01 10.34
N ASN A 203 -8.41 18.34 11.52
CA ASN A 203 -7.01 18.59 11.90
C ASN A 203 -6.33 17.32 12.42
N LEU A 204 -5.02 17.43 12.71
CA LEU A 204 -4.23 16.28 13.19
C LEU A 204 -4.67 15.80 14.58
N VAL A 205 -5.18 16.69 15.46
CA VAL A 205 -5.64 16.29 16.79
C VAL A 205 -6.82 15.35 16.67
N ASP A 206 -7.79 15.67 15.83
CA ASP A 206 -8.97 14.84 15.57
C ASP A 206 -8.57 13.52 14.89
N LEU A 207 -7.62 13.56 13.97
CA LEU A 207 -7.07 12.36 13.36
C LEU A 207 -6.47 11.43 14.42
N TYR A 208 -5.58 11.95 15.26
CA TYR A 208 -4.89 11.18 16.29
C TYR A 208 -5.85 10.62 17.34
N SER A 209 -6.90 11.35 17.69
CA SER A 209 -7.94 10.86 18.60
C SER A 209 -8.72 9.65 18.05
N GLN A 210 -8.81 9.51 16.71
CA GLN A 210 -9.41 8.35 16.07
C GLN A 210 -8.40 7.17 15.93
N LEU A 211 -7.11 7.45 15.80
CA LEU A 211 -6.07 6.42 15.68
C LEU A 211 -5.76 5.75 17.02
N GLU A 212 -5.82 6.50 18.13
CA GLU A 212 -5.49 5.98 19.47
C GLU A 212 -6.29 4.72 19.87
N PRO A 213 -7.63 4.70 19.80
CA PRO A 213 -8.39 3.49 20.12
C PRO A 213 -8.06 2.30 19.20
N LEU A 214 -7.76 2.55 17.93
CA LEU A 214 -7.34 1.51 16.98
C LEU A 214 -5.96 0.94 17.34
N HIS A 215 -5.04 1.79 17.77
CA HIS A 215 -3.75 1.34 18.27
C HIS A 215 -3.90 0.39 19.45
N GLN A 216 -4.74 0.74 20.42
CA GLN A 216 -5.02 -0.13 21.57
C GLN A 216 -5.69 -1.46 21.14
N GLU A 217 -6.63 -1.41 20.20
CA GLU A 217 -7.23 -2.62 19.62
C GLU A 217 -6.17 -3.52 18.98
N TYR A 218 -5.26 -2.95 18.18
CA TYR A 218 -4.21 -3.72 17.50
C TYR A 218 -3.20 -4.31 18.47
N LEU A 219 -2.89 -3.64 19.58
CA LEU A 219 -2.06 -4.21 20.64
C LEU A 219 -2.72 -5.44 21.27
N ILE A 220 -4.03 -5.38 21.54
CA ILE A 220 -4.80 -6.51 22.10
C ILE A 220 -4.83 -7.67 21.10
N LEU A 221 -5.13 -7.40 19.83
CA LEU A 221 -5.15 -8.42 18.77
C LEU A 221 -3.79 -9.09 18.59
N ALA A 222 -2.71 -8.32 18.64
CA ALA A 222 -1.35 -8.84 18.55
C ALA A 222 -1.01 -9.78 19.72
N GLN A 223 -1.46 -9.46 20.93
CA GLN A 223 -1.29 -10.34 22.09
C GLN A 223 -2.07 -11.65 21.92
N GLN A 224 -3.33 -11.58 21.47
CA GLN A 224 -4.16 -12.77 21.22
C GLN A 224 -3.54 -13.71 20.17
N LEU A 225 -2.95 -13.15 19.09
CA LEU A 225 -2.27 -13.94 18.07
C LEU A 225 -1.03 -14.66 18.61
N LYS A 226 -0.28 -14.05 19.54
CA LYS A 226 0.86 -14.68 20.19
C LYS A 226 0.42 -15.87 21.06
N PHE A 227 -0.61 -15.69 21.88
CA PHE A 227 -1.13 -16.77 22.75
C PHE A 227 -1.75 -17.95 21.97
N ALA A 228 -2.34 -17.69 20.81
CA ALA A 228 -2.92 -18.74 19.97
C ALA A 228 -1.87 -19.57 19.20
N ALA A 229 -0.61 -19.14 19.20
CA ALA A 229 0.49 -19.78 18.46
C ALA A 229 1.43 -20.59 19.35
N ASP A 230 1.34 -20.43 20.67
CA ASP A 230 2.02 -21.21 21.71
C ASP A 230 1.16 -22.41 22.11
#